data_9a28afc38e9a3898304cfb37bb08f233
#
_entry.id   9a28afc38e9a3898304cfb37bb08f233
#
_cell.length_a   1.000
_cell.length_b   1.000
_cell.length_c   1.000
_cell.angle_alpha   90.00
_cell.angle_beta   90.00
_cell.angle_gamma   90.00
#
_symmetry.space_group_name_H-M   'P 1'
#
loop_
_entity.id
_entity.type
_entity.pdbx_description
1 polymer ?
#
loop_
_entity_poly.entity_id
_entity_poly.type
_entity_poly.pdbx_seq_one_letter_code
_entity_poly.pdbx_strand_id
1 'polypeptide(L)'
;MPIDQPQEENAYVMDAESATEMARLLNQERLMTQGMGGLFPERADDLSDIHDMLDIGCGPGGWVLDVAYAYPDIQVTGIDISKRMIEYARAHARVQYLDNAHFRVKDALKSLDFPDNSFDLVNARFVVGFTPKTAWPSFLKECLRILRPGGIVRLTEADTSSSTSLAVDQLNMWMPMLLKRAGFTFSPDGRSFVVMTVMRRLLREAGFENIQKMAQSIEIAPGVEGYSMAVDNTKVTFQTVMPTLVKMGITTPEEFEHVYNTALLDTR
;
A
#
# COMPACT_ATOMS: atom_id res chain seq x y z
N MET A 1 -3.49 33.17 -20.45
CA MET A 1 -4.02 32.24 -19.46
C MET A 1 -3.50 30.86 -19.81
N PRO A 2 -2.77 30.16 -18.95
CA PRO A 2 -2.38 28.77 -19.19
C PRO A 2 -3.64 27.92 -19.15
N ILE A 3 -3.83 27.12 -20.19
CA ILE A 3 -4.91 26.14 -20.28
C ILE A 3 -4.58 25.07 -19.23
N ASP A 4 -5.47 24.92 -18.25
CA ASP A 4 -5.45 23.83 -17.27
C ASP A 4 -5.40 22.51 -18.05
N GLN A 5 -4.27 21.82 -18.01
CA GLN A 5 -4.21 20.44 -18.49
C GLN A 5 -5.10 19.60 -17.58
N PRO A 6 -5.97 18.75 -18.12
CA PRO A 6 -6.76 17.85 -17.28
C PRO A 6 -5.78 17.03 -16.44
N GLN A 7 -5.91 17.10 -15.11
CA GLN A 7 -5.25 16.15 -14.20
C GLN A 7 -5.66 14.76 -14.65
N GLU A 8 -4.69 13.93 -15.07
CA GLU A 8 -4.93 12.51 -15.32
C GLU A 8 -5.59 11.94 -14.03
N GLU A 9 -6.76 11.35 -14.16
CA GLU A 9 -7.50 10.81 -13.02
C GLU A 9 -6.63 9.77 -12.32
N ASN A 10 -6.17 10.12 -11.12
CA ASN A 10 -5.44 9.20 -10.25
C ASN A 10 -6.36 8.05 -9.86
N ALA A 11 -5.94 6.81 -10.10
CA ALA A 11 -6.72 5.61 -9.77
C ALA A 11 -6.84 5.37 -8.25
N TYR A 12 -6.06 6.09 -7.43
CA TYR A 12 -6.09 5.93 -5.97
C TYR A 12 -7.42 6.42 -5.38
N VAL A 13 -8.00 5.63 -4.48
CA VAL A 13 -9.33 5.91 -3.90
C VAL A 13 -9.34 7.07 -2.91
N MET A 14 -8.17 7.57 -2.50
CA MET A 14 -7.98 8.72 -1.61
C MET A 14 -7.22 9.83 -2.34
N ASP A 15 -7.21 11.04 -1.76
CA ASP A 15 -6.43 12.15 -2.27
C ASP A 15 -4.93 11.97 -1.92
N ALA A 16 -4.15 11.51 -2.90
CA ALA A 16 -2.70 11.30 -2.76
C ALA A 16 -1.90 12.61 -2.53
N GLU A 17 -2.49 13.78 -2.78
CA GLU A 17 -1.85 15.08 -2.54
C GLU A 17 -2.19 15.66 -1.16
N SER A 18 -2.98 14.96 -0.33
CA SER A 18 -3.35 15.39 1.02
C SER A 18 -2.21 15.23 2.03
N ALA A 19 -1.96 16.28 2.85
CA ALA A 19 -1.02 16.19 3.96
C ALA A 19 -1.48 15.22 5.07
N THR A 20 -2.80 15.13 5.26
CA THR A 20 -3.41 14.19 6.21
C THR A 20 -3.18 12.76 5.76
N GLU A 21 -3.35 12.47 4.46
CA GLU A 21 -3.08 11.16 3.90
C GLU A 21 -1.59 10.81 4.01
N MET A 22 -0.70 11.74 3.76
CA MET A 22 0.75 11.54 3.95
C MET A 22 1.09 11.11 5.38
N ALA A 23 0.57 11.82 6.39
CA ALA A 23 0.80 11.47 7.79
C ALA A 23 0.22 10.10 8.14
N ARG A 24 -0.97 9.78 7.60
CA ARG A 24 -1.61 8.49 7.77
C ARG A 24 -0.76 7.36 7.18
N LEU A 25 -0.24 7.54 5.96
CA LEU A 25 0.61 6.53 5.30
C LEU A 25 1.91 6.27 6.06
N LEU A 26 2.55 7.29 6.63
CA LEU A 26 3.73 7.10 7.48
C LEU A 26 3.42 6.28 8.74
N ASN A 27 2.28 6.52 9.37
CA ASN A 27 1.84 5.75 10.53
C ASN A 27 1.48 4.31 10.16
N GLN A 28 0.76 4.11 9.04
CA GLN A 28 0.43 2.78 8.52
C GLN A 28 1.68 1.98 8.21
N GLU A 29 2.68 2.62 7.59
CA GLU A 29 3.96 2.01 7.28
C GLU A 29 4.62 1.41 8.52
N ARG A 30 4.79 2.21 9.56
CA ARG A 30 5.41 1.78 10.83
C ARG A 30 4.62 0.66 11.48
N LEU A 31 3.30 0.83 11.57
CA LEU A 31 2.41 -0.18 12.15
C LEU A 31 2.54 -1.52 11.43
N MET A 32 2.52 -1.50 10.09
CA MET A 32 2.62 -2.73 9.30
C MET A 32 4.00 -3.36 9.40
N THR A 33 5.07 -2.57 9.29
CA THR A 33 6.45 -3.09 9.38
C THR A 33 6.71 -3.70 10.77
N GLN A 34 6.31 -3.04 11.85
CA GLN A 34 6.43 -3.57 13.21
C GLN A 34 5.56 -4.83 13.40
N GLY A 35 4.28 -4.76 13.03
CA GLY A 35 3.35 -5.87 13.16
C GLY A 35 3.72 -7.10 12.32
N MET A 36 4.44 -6.92 11.24
CA MET A 36 4.97 -8.02 10.41
C MET A 36 6.29 -8.60 10.95
N GLY A 37 6.91 -7.97 11.96
CA GLY A 37 8.16 -8.45 12.55
C GLY A 37 9.42 -7.90 11.90
N GLY A 38 9.33 -6.79 11.15
CA GLY A 38 10.45 -6.11 10.52
C GLY A 38 10.29 -5.86 9.02
N LEU A 39 11.37 -5.41 8.41
CA LEU A 39 11.38 -5.06 6.98
C LEU A 39 11.29 -6.30 6.07
N PHE A 40 11.99 -7.38 6.44
CA PHE A 40 12.08 -8.63 5.67
C PHE A 40 12.00 -9.87 6.58
N PRO A 41 10.92 -10.05 7.34
CA PRO A 41 10.81 -11.17 8.29
C PRO A 41 10.86 -12.54 7.60
N GLU A 42 10.47 -12.61 6.33
CA GLU A 42 10.50 -13.82 5.50
C GLU A 42 11.92 -14.27 5.11
N ARG A 43 12.90 -13.37 5.22
CA ARG A 43 14.31 -13.62 4.88
C ARG A 43 15.20 -13.63 6.12
N ALA A 44 14.64 -13.50 7.31
CA ALA A 44 15.42 -13.30 8.55
C ALA A 44 16.47 -12.17 8.39
N ASP A 45 16.09 -11.12 7.64
CA ASP A 45 16.91 -9.94 7.29
C ASP A 45 18.23 -10.24 6.53
N ASP A 46 18.36 -11.43 5.95
CA ASP A 46 19.48 -11.76 5.03
C ASP A 46 19.16 -11.27 3.61
N LEU A 47 19.87 -10.23 3.20
CA LEU A 47 19.77 -9.57 1.89
C LEU A 47 21.11 -9.56 1.15
N SER A 48 22.01 -10.49 1.47
CA SER A 48 23.37 -10.54 0.90
C SER A 48 23.40 -10.71 -0.62
N ASP A 49 22.31 -11.18 -1.22
CA ASP A 49 22.11 -11.37 -2.66
C ASP A 49 21.39 -10.19 -3.34
N ILE A 50 21.06 -9.13 -2.61
CA ILE A 50 20.28 -7.99 -3.09
C ILE A 50 21.16 -6.74 -3.12
N HIS A 51 21.17 -6.04 -4.25
CA HIS A 51 21.91 -4.79 -4.45
C HIS A 51 21.01 -3.64 -4.88
N ASP A 52 20.02 -3.90 -5.74
CA ASP A 52 19.11 -2.89 -6.26
C ASP A 52 17.65 -3.26 -5.95
N MET A 53 16.96 -2.40 -5.22
CA MET A 53 15.54 -2.56 -4.88
C MET A 53 14.67 -1.47 -5.50
N LEU A 54 13.45 -1.84 -5.87
CA LEU A 54 12.38 -0.92 -6.22
C LEU A 54 11.21 -1.08 -5.27
N ASP A 55 10.67 0.03 -4.74
CA ASP A 55 9.40 0.07 -4.01
C ASP A 55 8.34 0.80 -4.85
N ILE A 56 7.29 0.09 -5.24
CA ILE A 56 6.22 0.60 -6.10
C ILE A 56 5.06 1.09 -5.22
N GLY A 57 4.63 2.36 -5.44
CA GLY A 57 3.65 3.02 -4.58
C GLY A 57 4.26 3.34 -3.22
N CYS A 58 5.49 3.86 -3.22
CA CYS A 58 6.26 4.10 -2.00
C CYS A 58 5.67 5.18 -1.08
N GLY A 59 4.66 5.93 -1.53
CA GLY A 59 4.07 7.03 -0.79
C GLY A 59 5.12 8.03 -0.32
N PRO A 60 5.08 8.47 0.95
CA PRO A 60 6.06 9.40 1.53
C PRO A 60 7.44 8.76 1.81
N GLY A 61 7.67 7.52 1.38
CA GLY A 61 8.97 6.87 1.35
C GLY A 61 9.41 6.20 2.65
N GLY A 62 8.52 5.99 3.62
CA GLY A 62 8.90 5.47 4.94
C GLY A 62 9.68 4.16 4.84
N TRP A 63 9.14 3.15 4.14
CA TRP A 63 9.83 1.86 3.98
C TRP A 63 11.15 1.97 3.22
N VAL A 64 11.22 2.77 2.16
CA VAL A 64 12.46 3.01 1.39
C VAL A 64 13.56 3.61 2.28
N LEU A 65 13.20 4.59 3.11
CA LEU A 65 14.13 5.24 4.04
C LEU A 65 14.62 4.27 5.12
N ASP A 66 13.73 3.46 5.68
CA ASP A 66 14.07 2.46 6.68
C ASP A 66 14.99 1.36 6.11
N VAL A 67 14.73 0.90 4.88
CA VAL A 67 15.62 -0.07 4.19
C VAL A 67 16.97 0.57 3.89
N ALA A 68 16.99 1.79 3.34
CA ALA A 68 18.23 2.48 3.01
C ALA A 68 19.11 2.75 4.25
N TYR A 69 18.48 3.04 5.39
CA TYR A 69 19.17 3.21 6.67
C TYR A 69 19.73 1.89 7.21
N ALA A 70 18.94 0.83 7.18
CA ALA A 70 19.33 -0.48 7.71
C ALA A 70 20.36 -1.21 6.83
N TYR A 71 20.37 -0.95 5.52
CA TYR A 71 21.21 -1.63 4.53
C TYR A 71 21.92 -0.61 3.63
N PRO A 72 23.00 0.03 4.11
CA PRO A 72 23.68 1.11 3.38
C PRO A 72 24.25 0.72 2.01
N ASP A 73 24.54 -0.56 1.82
CA ASP A 73 25.13 -1.09 0.57
C ASP A 73 24.07 -1.37 -0.51
N ILE A 74 22.76 -1.31 -0.16
CA ILE A 74 21.65 -1.55 -1.09
C ILE A 74 21.16 -0.21 -1.66
N GLN A 75 21.03 -0.13 -2.98
CA GLN A 75 20.39 1.00 -3.66
C GLN A 75 18.89 0.80 -3.67
N VAL A 76 18.13 1.72 -3.07
CA VAL A 76 16.68 1.60 -2.96
C VAL A 76 16.02 2.74 -3.73
N THR A 77 15.20 2.39 -4.72
CA THR A 77 14.41 3.35 -5.49
C THR A 77 12.94 3.24 -5.10
N GLY A 78 12.32 4.35 -4.70
CA GLY A 78 10.87 4.45 -4.51
C GLY A 78 10.21 5.17 -5.67
N ILE A 79 9.06 4.68 -6.13
CA ILE A 79 8.21 5.37 -7.11
C ILE A 79 6.80 5.56 -6.57
N ASP A 80 6.23 6.73 -6.86
CA ASP A 80 4.84 7.07 -6.55
C ASP A 80 4.30 8.04 -7.59
N ILE A 81 2.99 8.03 -7.80
CA ILE A 81 2.33 8.96 -8.73
C ILE A 81 2.25 10.38 -8.17
N SER A 82 2.18 10.53 -6.84
CA SER A 82 2.11 11.82 -6.16
C SER A 82 3.46 12.52 -6.13
N LYS A 83 3.50 13.68 -6.77
CA LYS A 83 4.68 14.56 -6.72
C LYS A 83 4.97 15.01 -5.28
N ARG A 84 3.94 15.30 -4.51
CA ARG A 84 4.07 15.76 -3.12
C ARG A 84 4.69 14.69 -2.23
N MET A 85 4.26 13.43 -2.35
CA MET A 85 4.84 12.30 -1.61
C MET A 85 6.33 12.15 -1.94
N ILE A 86 6.69 12.20 -3.22
CA ILE A 86 8.08 12.07 -3.67
C ILE A 86 8.95 13.26 -3.22
N GLU A 87 8.44 14.49 -3.25
CA GLU A 87 9.17 15.65 -2.74
C GLU A 87 9.45 15.55 -1.24
N TYR A 88 8.46 15.09 -0.46
CA TYR A 88 8.63 14.81 0.96
C TYR A 88 9.69 13.72 1.20
N ALA A 89 9.58 12.59 0.52
CA ALA A 89 10.52 11.46 0.64
C ALA A 89 11.98 11.89 0.33
N ARG A 90 12.17 12.65 -0.75
CA ARG A 90 13.48 13.25 -1.12
C ARG A 90 14.03 14.19 -0.05
N ALA A 91 13.17 15.01 0.56
CA ALA A 91 13.58 15.91 1.62
C ALA A 91 14.05 15.12 2.85
N HIS A 92 13.33 14.07 3.23
CA HIS A 92 13.69 13.20 4.35
C HIS A 92 14.98 12.42 4.11
N ALA A 93 15.19 11.86 2.90
CA ALA A 93 16.44 11.19 2.54
C ALA A 93 17.66 12.12 2.72
N ARG A 94 17.55 13.37 2.24
CA ARG A 94 18.62 14.38 2.42
C ARG A 94 18.88 14.72 3.89
N VAL A 95 17.83 14.88 4.71
CA VAL A 95 17.98 15.19 6.14
C VAL A 95 18.65 14.05 6.90
N GLN A 96 18.41 12.81 6.47
CA GLN A 96 18.99 11.60 7.07
C GLN A 96 20.31 11.17 6.44
N TYR A 97 20.81 11.91 5.43
CA TYR A 97 22.05 11.59 4.70
C TYR A 97 22.04 10.18 4.06
N LEU A 98 20.87 9.78 3.52
CA LEU A 98 20.68 8.50 2.86
C LEU A 98 20.93 8.64 1.34
N ASP A 99 22.19 8.56 0.93
CA ASP A 99 22.58 8.72 -0.48
C ASP A 99 22.18 7.53 -1.35
N ASN A 100 21.84 6.39 -0.73
CA ASN A 100 21.36 5.17 -1.36
C ASN A 100 19.81 5.11 -1.50
N ALA A 101 19.07 6.15 -1.07
CA ALA A 101 17.63 6.25 -1.24
C ALA A 101 17.27 7.20 -2.39
N HIS A 102 16.61 6.69 -3.42
CA HIS A 102 16.23 7.43 -4.62
C HIS A 102 14.71 7.46 -4.79
N PHE A 103 14.17 8.58 -5.29
CA PHE A 103 12.72 8.71 -5.44
C PHE A 103 12.35 9.33 -6.79
N ARG A 104 11.34 8.76 -7.49
CA ARG A 104 10.89 9.25 -8.80
C ARG A 104 9.36 9.29 -8.86
N VAL A 105 8.81 10.37 -9.46
CA VAL A 105 7.39 10.45 -9.77
C VAL A 105 7.10 9.56 -10.97
N LYS A 106 6.30 8.51 -10.80
CA LYS A 106 5.92 7.56 -11.85
C LYS A 106 4.57 6.93 -11.58
N ASP A 107 3.83 6.70 -12.66
CA ASP A 107 2.60 5.93 -12.64
C ASP A 107 2.96 4.43 -12.79
N ALA A 108 2.70 3.66 -11.76
CA ALA A 108 3.00 2.22 -11.72
C ALA A 108 2.13 1.37 -12.67
N LEU A 109 1.03 1.93 -13.17
CA LEU A 109 0.14 1.25 -14.11
C LEU A 109 0.54 1.47 -15.59
N LYS A 110 1.54 2.30 -15.83
CA LYS A 110 2.15 2.52 -17.14
C LYS A 110 3.46 1.74 -17.25
N SER A 111 4.01 1.64 -18.46
CA SER A 111 5.36 1.09 -18.64
C SER A 111 6.37 1.98 -17.89
N LEU A 112 7.20 1.33 -17.06
CA LEU A 112 8.23 1.99 -16.29
C LEU A 112 9.49 2.17 -17.17
N ASP A 113 10.07 3.37 -17.18
CA ASP A 113 11.28 3.69 -17.93
C ASP A 113 12.57 3.20 -17.23
N PHE A 114 12.49 2.01 -16.63
CA PHE A 114 13.65 1.26 -16.16
C PHE A 114 14.07 0.25 -17.24
N PRO A 115 15.40 0.02 -17.42
CA PRO A 115 15.86 -1.06 -18.27
C PRO A 115 15.37 -2.43 -17.81
N ASP A 116 15.34 -3.40 -18.72
CA ASP A 116 15.13 -4.80 -18.36
C ASP A 116 16.24 -5.25 -17.39
N ASN A 117 15.90 -6.13 -16.45
CA ASN A 117 16.86 -6.72 -15.51
C ASN A 117 17.63 -5.67 -14.66
N SER A 118 16.93 -4.67 -14.12
CA SER A 118 17.50 -3.57 -13.34
C SER A 118 17.53 -3.83 -11.84
N PHE A 119 16.61 -4.65 -11.32
CA PHE A 119 16.41 -4.82 -9.88
C PHE A 119 16.54 -6.28 -9.45
N ASP A 120 17.04 -6.49 -8.24
CA ASP A 120 17.07 -7.81 -7.59
C ASP A 120 15.78 -8.07 -6.84
N LEU A 121 15.17 -7.00 -6.29
CA LEU A 121 13.89 -7.07 -5.57
C LEU A 121 12.96 -5.92 -5.98
N VAL A 122 11.73 -6.25 -6.34
CA VAL A 122 10.62 -5.31 -6.52
C VAL A 122 9.61 -5.53 -5.42
N ASN A 123 9.47 -4.54 -4.54
CA ASN A 123 8.49 -4.51 -3.46
C ASN A 123 7.27 -3.69 -3.85
N ALA A 124 6.09 -4.11 -3.43
CA ALA A 124 4.87 -3.34 -3.55
C ALA A 124 3.91 -3.71 -2.42
N ARG A 125 3.36 -2.70 -1.72
CA ARG A 125 2.51 -2.92 -0.56
C ARG A 125 1.20 -2.14 -0.69
N PHE A 126 0.08 -2.84 -0.40
CA PHE A 126 -1.27 -2.27 -0.43
C PHE A 126 -1.65 -1.66 -1.79
N VAL A 127 -1.09 -2.22 -2.87
CA VAL A 127 -1.31 -1.71 -4.23
C VAL A 127 -2.71 -2.02 -4.76
N VAL A 128 -3.48 -2.87 -4.08
CA VAL A 128 -4.90 -3.10 -4.38
C VAL A 128 -5.71 -1.79 -4.34
N GLY A 129 -5.28 -0.80 -3.56
CA GLY A 129 -5.94 0.51 -3.43
C GLY A 129 -5.87 1.38 -4.69
N PHE A 130 -4.98 1.07 -5.65
CA PHE A 130 -4.83 1.80 -6.91
C PHE A 130 -4.70 0.90 -8.15
N THR A 131 -4.68 -0.42 -8.00
CA THR A 131 -4.53 -1.35 -9.12
C THR A 131 -5.87 -1.97 -9.49
N PRO A 132 -6.53 -1.50 -10.57
CA PRO A 132 -7.74 -2.13 -11.07
C PRO A 132 -7.51 -3.62 -11.35
N LYS A 133 -8.54 -4.45 -11.13
CA LYS A 133 -8.42 -5.92 -11.37
C LYS A 133 -7.92 -6.27 -12.76
N THR A 134 -8.21 -5.44 -13.76
CA THR A 134 -7.79 -5.62 -15.16
C THR A 134 -6.35 -5.23 -15.41
N ALA A 135 -5.73 -4.44 -14.53
CA ALA A 135 -4.35 -3.96 -14.68
C ALA A 135 -3.31 -4.93 -14.07
N TRP A 136 -3.72 -5.84 -13.18
CA TRP A 136 -2.80 -6.77 -12.53
C TRP A 136 -1.92 -7.57 -13.49
N PRO A 137 -2.44 -8.12 -14.63
CA PRO A 137 -1.58 -8.88 -15.55
C PRO A 137 -0.45 -8.05 -16.16
N SER A 138 -0.73 -6.80 -16.57
CA SER A 138 0.29 -5.89 -17.13
C SER A 138 1.25 -5.39 -16.05
N PHE A 139 0.75 -5.05 -14.86
CA PHE A 139 1.55 -4.66 -13.71
C PHE A 139 2.58 -5.74 -13.33
N LEU A 140 2.14 -6.99 -13.20
CA LEU A 140 3.04 -8.11 -12.84
C LEU A 140 4.03 -8.44 -13.96
N LYS A 141 3.63 -8.32 -15.23
CA LYS A 141 4.57 -8.48 -16.36
C LYS A 141 5.64 -7.40 -16.38
N GLU A 142 5.28 -6.16 -16.03
CA GLU A 142 6.23 -5.07 -15.92
C GLU A 142 7.21 -5.29 -14.76
N CYS A 143 6.71 -5.74 -13.60
CA CYS A 143 7.58 -6.17 -12.49
C CYS A 143 8.56 -7.27 -12.93
N LEU A 144 8.08 -8.27 -13.67
CA LEU A 144 8.95 -9.35 -14.16
C LEU A 144 10.01 -8.85 -15.15
N ARG A 145 9.66 -7.92 -16.04
CA ARG A 145 10.56 -7.34 -17.05
C ARG A 145 11.75 -6.62 -16.40
N ILE A 146 11.48 -5.83 -15.36
CA ILE A 146 12.51 -5.04 -14.68
C ILE A 146 13.33 -5.84 -13.66
N LEU A 147 12.85 -7.02 -13.25
CA LEU A 147 13.59 -7.93 -12.38
C LEU A 147 14.69 -8.66 -13.14
N ARG A 148 15.85 -8.80 -12.51
CA ARG A 148 16.93 -9.68 -12.98
C ARG A 148 16.48 -11.15 -12.97
N PRO A 149 17.07 -12.01 -13.78
CA PRO A 149 16.87 -13.45 -13.67
C PRO A 149 17.14 -13.93 -12.23
N GLY A 150 16.18 -14.61 -11.62
CA GLY A 150 16.22 -15.00 -10.20
C GLY A 150 15.78 -13.92 -9.21
N GLY A 151 15.47 -12.72 -9.68
CA GLY A 151 14.99 -11.62 -8.85
C GLY A 151 13.61 -11.89 -8.24
N ILE A 152 13.26 -11.14 -7.23
CA ILE A 152 12.11 -11.37 -6.35
C ILE A 152 11.08 -10.26 -6.52
N VAL A 153 9.81 -10.63 -6.79
CA VAL A 153 8.67 -9.74 -6.54
C VAL A 153 8.11 -10.02 -5.15
N ARG A 154 8.01 -9.01 -4.32
CA ARG A 154 7.45 -9.06 -2.96
C ARG A 154 6.16 -8.24 -2.91
N LEU A 155 5.05 -8.91 -2.72
CA LEU A 155 3.73 -8.27 -2.66
C LEU A 155 3.15 -8.45 -1.25
N THR A 156 2.78 -7.34 -0.62
CA THR A 156 2.14 -7.35 0.70
C THR A 156 0.77 -6.71 0.59
N GLU A 157 -0.26 -7.47 0.93
CA GLU A 157 -1.65 -6.99 0.91
C GLU A 157 -2.35 -7.37 2.21
N ALA A 158 -3.29 -6.54 2.65
CA ALA A 158 -4.14 -6.88 3.77
C ALA A 158 -5.33 -7.72 3.31
N ASP A 159 -5.83 -8.56 4.19
CA ASP A 159 -7.17 -9.13 4.08
C ASP A 159 -8.10 -8.47 5.10
N THR A 160 -9.32 -8.93 5.22
CA THR A 160 -10.30 -8.41 6.17
C THR A 160 -9.86 -8.67 7.61
N SER A 161 -10.08 -7.68 8.48
CA SER A 161 -9.98 -7.84 9.93
C SER A 161 -11.33 -8.28 10.51
N SER A 162 -11.31 -8.87 11.70
CA SER A 162 -12.50 -9.18 12.50
C SER A 162 -12.41 -8.47 13.84
N SER A 163 -13.56 -8.08 14.39
CA SER A 163 -13.66 -7.38 15.66
C SER A 163 -14.80 -7.95 16.52
N THR A 164 -14.75 -7.68 17.81
CA THR A 164 -15.88 -7.92 18.72
C THR A 164 -16.93 -6.80 18.67
N SER A 165 -16.64 -5.68 17.99
CA SER A 165 -17.56 -4.57 17.78
C SER A 165 -18.21 -4.69 16.40
N LEU A 166 -19.54 -4.72 16.37
CA LEU A 166 -20.32 -4.69 15.13
C LEU A 166 -20.08 -3.41 14.32
N ALA A 167 -19.86 -2.30 14.99
CA ALA A 167 -19.60 -1.02 14.32
C ALA A 167 -18.23 -1.02 13.64
N VAL A 168 -17.21 -1.57 14.28
CA VAL A 168 -15.86 -1.74 13.68
C VAL A 168 -15.93 -2.70 12.49
N ASP A 169 -16.64 -3.82 12.61
CA ASP A 169 -16.83 -4.75 11.49
C ASP A 169 -17.56 -4.09 10.32
N GLN A 170 -18.57 -3.26 10.58
CA GLN A 170 -19.29 -2.52 9.54
C GLN A 170 -18.37 -1.51 8.82
N LEU A 171 -17.54 -0.77 9.54
CA LEU A 171 -16.50 0.09 8.94
C LEU A 171 -15.58 -0.73 8.04
N ASN A 172 -15.04 -1.83 8.55
CA ASN A 172 -14.13 -2.70 7.82
C ASN A 172 -14.75 -3.27 6.53
N MET A 173 -16.07 -3.50 6.50
CA MET A 173 -16.77 -3.95 5.29
C MET A 173 -16.94 -2.85 4.23
N TRP A 174 -16.99 -1.59 4.59
CA TRP A 174 -17.17 -0.51 3.62
C TRP A 174 -15.98 -0.37 2.66
N MET A 175 -14.76 -0.65 3.11
CA MET A 175 -13.57 -0.54 2.26
C MET A 175 -13.55 -1.54 1.10
N PRO A 176 -13.75 -2.86 1.31
CA PRO A 176 -13.89 -3.81 0.19
C PRO A 176 -15.07 -3.48 -0.73
N MET A 177 -16.19 -2.96 -0.18
CA MET A 177 -17.34 -2.52 -0.99
C MET A 177 -16.98 -1.33 -1.87
N LEU A 178 -16.23 -0.36 -1.34
CA LEU A 178 -15.69 0.76 -2.10
C LEU A 178 -14.81 0.27 -3.25
N LEU A 179 -13.83 -0.57 -2.95
CA LEU A 179 -12.92 -1.13 -3.96
C LEU A 179 -13.65 -1.98 -5.00
N LYS A 180 -14.74 -2.66 -4.62
CA LYS A 180 -15.58 -3.38 -5.59
C LYS A 180 -16.23 -2.42 -6.57
N ARG A 181 -16.84 -1.34 -6.08
CA ARG A 181 -17.48 -0.34 -6.94
C ARG A 181 -16.48 0.39 -7.83
N ALA A 182 -15.27 0.59 -7.33
CA ALA A 182 -14.15 1.16 -8.10
C ALA A 182 -13.51 0.15 -9.09
N GLY A 183 -13.86 -1.14 -9.05
CA GLY A 183 -13.32 -2.15 -9.96
C GLY A 183 -11.97 -2.74 -9.57
N PHE A 184 -11.55 -2.58 -8.31
CA PHE A 184 -10.23 -2.98 -7.81
C PHE A 184 -10.21 -4.37 -7.18
N THR A 185 -11.30 -4.84 -6.56
CA THR A 185 -11.33 -6.15 -5.92
C THR A 185 -11.80 -7.27 -6.85
N PHE A 186 -11.33 -8.48 -6.57
CA PHE A 186 -11.80 -9.73 -7.18
C PHE A 186 -12.99 -10.33 -6.43
N SER A 187 -13.44 -9.73 -5.32
CA SER A 187 -14.56 -10.23 -4.53
C SER A 187 -15.88 -10.18 -5.33
N PRO A 188 -16.62 -11.29 -5.42
CA PRO A 188 -17.90 -11.32 -6.12
C PRO A 188 -18.98 -10.50 -5.41
N ASP A 189 -18.94 -10.38 -4.09
CA ASP A 189 -19.92 -9.69 -3.26
C ASP A 189 -19.39 -8.38 -2.64
N GLY A 190 -18.06 -8.14 -2.68
CA GLY A 190 -17.42 -6.94 -2.12
C GLY A 190 -17.23 -7.00 -0.61
N ARG A 191 -17.27 -8.18 0.01
CA ARG A 191 -17.11 -8.34 1.47
C ARG A 191 -15.67 -8.58 1.91
N SER A 192 -14.74 -8.74 0.97
CA SER A 192 -13.33 -8.97 1.24
C SER A 192 -12.48 -8.42 0.09
N PHE A 193 -11.19 -8.26 0.30
CA PHE A 193 -10.28 -7.81 -0.74
C PHE A 193 -10.02 -8.90 -1.79
N VAL A 194 -9.90 -10.16 -1.37
CA VAL A 194 -9.73 -11.38 -2.21
C VAL A 194 -8.46 -11.38 -3.08
N VAL A 195 -7.71 -10.29 -3.14
CA VAL A 195 -6.53 -10.19 -4.01
C VAL A 195 -5.52 -11.30 -3.72
N MET A 196 -5.27 -11.61 -2.44
CA MET A 196 -4.34 -12.69 -2.04
C MET A 196 -4.80 -14.09 -2.43
N THR A 197 -6.11 -14.30 -2.61
CA THR A 197 -6.66 -15.58 -3.06
C THR A 197 -6.34 -15.87 -4.54
N VAL A 198 -6.32 -14.83 -5.37
CA VAL A 198 -6.05 -14.93 -6.81
C VAL A 198 -4.59 -14.70 -7.16
N MET A 199 -3.79 -14.14 -6.24
CA MET A 199 -2.43 -13.68 -6.50
C MET A 199 -1.52 -14.79 -7.04
N ARG A 200 -1.57 -16.00 -6.46
CA ARG A 200 -0.75 -17.12 -6.93
C ARG A 200 -1.00 -17.45 -8.41
N ARG A 201 -2.26 -17.37 -8.84
CA ARG A 201 -2.64 -17.59 -10.25
C ARG A 201 -2.10 -16.46 -11.13
N LEU A 202 -2.31 -15.20 -10.73
CA LEU A 202 -1.85 -14.03 -11.47
C LEU A 202 -0.32 -14.01 -11.63
N LEU A 203 0.42 -14.36 -10.59
CA LEU A 203 1.88 -14.45 -10.63
C LEU A 203 2.35 -15.55 -11.62
N ARG A 204 1.72 -16.73 -11.60
CA ARG A 204 2.05 -17.80 -12.56
C ARG A 204 1.75 -17.40 -14.00
N GLU A 205 0.61 -16.77 -14.23
CA GLU A 205 0.20 -16.28 -15.56
C GLU A 205 1.14 -15.17 -16.07
N ALA A 206 1.75 -14.40 -15.18
CA ALA A 206 2.76 -13.41 -15.53
C ALA A 206 4.16 -14.01 -15.80
N GLY A 207 4.43 -15.26 -15.36
CA GLY A 207 5.70 -15.96 -15.58
C GLY A 207 6.56 -16.13 -14.31
N PHE A 208 6.05 -15.78 -13.12
CA PHE A 208 6.77 -16.01 -11.87
C PHE A 208 6.74 -17.48 -11.44
N GLU A 209 7.87 -17.95 -10.92
CA GLU A 209 8.06 -19.29 -10.37
C GLU A 209 8.32 -19.23 -8.85
N ASN A 210 8.45 -20.35 -8.18
CA ASN A 210 8.82 -20.48 -6.76
C ASN A 210 7.97 -19.61 -5.81
N ILE A 211 6.66 -19.51 -6.07
CA ILE A 211 5.75 -18.63 -5.36
C ILE A 211 5.52 -19.11 -3.94
N GLN A 212 6.01 -18.35 -2.97
CA GLN A 212 5.78 -18.55 -1.54
C GLN A 212 4.66 -17.64 -1.05
N LYS A 213 3.97 -18.02 0.01
CA LYS A 213 2.97 -17.20 0.68
C LYS A 213 3.20 -17.28 2.18
N MET A 214 3.36 -16.12 2.79
CA MET A 214 3.32 -15.96 4.24
C MET A 214 2.03 -15.27 4.64
N ALA A 215 1.52 -15.59 5.81
CA ALA A 215 0.40 -14.89 6.43
C ALA A 215 0.86 -14.42 7.81
N GLN A 216 0.66 -13.14 8.09
CA GLN A 216 0.93 -12.53 9.39
C GLN A 216 -0.37 -12.00 9.96
N SER A 217 -0.61 -12.26 11.23
CA SER A 217 -1.71 -11.64 11.97
C SER A 217 -1.16 -10.50 12.80
N ILE A 218 -1.78 -9.33 12.67
CA ILE A 218 -1.45 -8.15 13.49
C ILE A 218 -2.58 -7.98 14.49
N GLU A 219 -2.26 -8.11 15.78
CA GLU A 219 -3.22 -7.87 16.84
C GLU A 219 -3.37 -6.37 17.09
N ILE A 220 -4.63 -5.90 17.06
CA ILE A 220 -5.00 -4.52 17.35
C ILE A 220 -5.96 -4.54 18.54
N ALA A 221 -5.42 -4.51 19.75
CA ALA A 221 -6.19 -4.56 20.98
C ALA A 221 -5.66 -3.55 22.03
N PRO A 222 -6.51 -3.04 22.94
CA PRO A 222 -6.05 -2.18 24.04
C PRO A 222 -4.91 -2.81 24.81
N GLY A 223 -3.82 -2.05 25.01
CA GLY A 223 -2.62 -2.53 25.70
C GLY A 223 -1.57 -3.18 24.80
N VAL A 224 -1.88 -3.46 23.55
CA VAL A 224 -0.90 -3.93 22.56
C VAL A 224 -0.16 -2.72 21.97
N GLU A 225 1.14 -2.87 21.73
CA GLU A 225 1.96 -1.84 21.08
C GLU A 225 1.38 -1.51 19.68
N GLY A 226 1.31 -0.22 19.35
CA GLY A 226 0.73 0.24 18.08
C GLY A 226 -0.80 0.39 18.07
N TYR A 227 -1.52 0.00 19.15
CA TYR A 227 -2.98 0.12 19.21
C TYR A 227 -3.50 1.53 18.91
N SER A 228 -2.96 2.55 19.60
CA SER A 228 -3.36 3.94 19.37
C SER A 228 -3.11 4.38 17.93
N MET A 229 -1.98 3.97 17.36
CA MET A 229 -1.62 4.26 15.97
C MET A 229 -2.60 3.61 14.99
N ALA A 230 -3.01 2.36 15.25
CA ALA A 230 -4.01 1.66 14.44
C ALA A 230 -5.39 2.32 14.50
N VAL A 231 -5.81 2.73 15.70
CA VAL A 231 -7.06 3.46 15.91
C VAL A 231 -7.03 4.80 15.18
N ASP A 232 -5.95 5.56 15.28
CA ASP A 232 -5.80 6.85 14.59
C ASP A 232 -5.71 6.68 13.07
N ASN A 233 -5.03 5.64 12.58
CA ASN A 233 -5.03 5.30 11.16
C ASN A 233 -6.46 5.00 10.65
N THR A 234 -7.24 4.23 11.41
CA THR A 234 -8.63 3.92 11.08
C THR A 234 -9.50 5.19 11.05
N LYS A 235 -9.36 6.06 12.06
CA LYS A 235 -10.08 7.34 12.11
C LYS A 235 -9.82 8.17 10.86
N VAL A 236 -8.55 8.42 10.54
CA VAL A 236 -8.17 9.24 9.39
C VAL A 236 -8.64 8.61 8.08
N THR A 237 -8.47 7.28 7.93
CA THR A 237 -8.93 6.56 6.75
C THR A 237 -10.42 6.79 6.49
N PHE A 238 -11.28 6.52 7.49
CA PHE A 238 -12.72 6.60 7.29
C PHE A 238 -13.21 8.04 7.15
N GLN A 239 -12.61 9.01 7.84
CA GLN A 239 -12.90 10.43 7.62
C GLN A 239 -12.57 10.86 6.18
N THR A 240 -11.44 10.39 5.64
CA THR A 240 -11.00 10.73 4.29
C THR A 240 -11.86 10.09 3.20
N VAL A 241 -12.28 8.83 3.37
CA VAL A 241 -13.08 8.12 2.36
C VAL A 241 -14.59 8.36 2.47
N MET A 242 -15.06 8.94 3.57
CA MET A 242 -16.50 9.18 3.82
C MET A 242 -17.21 9.85 2.63
N PRO A 243 -16.71 10.94 2.03
CA PRO A 243 -17.39 11.57 0.89
C PRO A 243 -17.54 10.62 -0.30
N THR A 244 -16.53 9.77 -0.53
CA THR A 244 -16.55 8.78 -1.62
C THR A 244 -17.52 7.64 -1.33
N LEU A 245 -17.58 7.14 -0.08
CA LEU A 245 -18.53 6.13 0.34
C LEU A 245 -19.98 6.60 0.12
N VAL A 246 -20.29 7.84 0.51
CA VAL A 246 -21.61 8.44 0.32
C VAL A 246 -21.90 8.65 -1.16
N LYS A 247 -20.98 9.24 -1.93
CA LYS A 247 -21.12 9.44 -3.38
C LYS A 247 -21.39 8.13 -4.13
N MET A 248 -20.77 7.05 -3.71
CA MET A 248 -20.96 5.71 -4.28
C MET A 248 -22.19 4.99 -3.70
N GLY A 249 -22.96 5.59 -2.78
CA GLY A 249 -24.16 5.01 -2.18
C GLY A 249 -23.88 3.73 -1.38
N ILE A 250 -22.73 3.67 -0.72
CA ILE A 250 -22.36 2.55 0.18
C ILE A 250 -22.99 2.79 1.56
N THR A 251 -23.04 4.04 1.98
CA THR A 251 -23.65 4.50 3.23
C THR A 251 -24.28 5.88 3.02
N THR A 252 -25.06 6.36 4.00
CA THR A 252 -25.50 7.77 4.07
C THR A 252 -24.63 8.55 5.06
N PRO A 253 -24.68 9.90 5.05
CA PRO A 253 -23.96 10.69 6.05
C PRO A 253 -24.36 10.33 7.47
N GLU A 254 -25.66 10.16 7.73
CA GLU A 254 -26.22 9.85 9.04
C GLU A 254 -25.80 8.45 9.52
N GLU A 255 -25.87 7.45 8.64
CA GLU A 255 -25.44 6.09 8.94
C GLU A 255 -23.92 6.06 9.20
N PHE A 256 -23.16 6.76 8.37
CA PHE A 256 -21.70 6.87 8.56
C PHE A 256 -21.35 7.43 9.93
N GLU A 257 -21.92 8.59 10.29
CA GLU A 257 -21.65 9.23 11.58
C GLU A 257 -22.04 8.34 12.77
N HIS A 258 -23.17 7.65 12.68
CA HIS A 258 -23.62 6.74 13.73
C HIS A 258 -22.62 5.58 13.91
N VAL A 259 -22.28 4.87 12.85
CA VAL A 259 -21.39 3.71 12.88
C VAL A 259 -19.97 4.13 13.28
N TYR A 260 -19.47 5.22 12.71
CA TYR A 260 -18.14 5.75 12.99
C TYR A 260 -17.99 6.14 14.47
N ASN A 261 -18.94 6.91 15.01
CA ASN A 261 -18.88 7.32 16.42
C ASN A 261 -19.02 6.13 17.37
N THR A 262 -19.87 5.15 17.04
CA THR A 262 -20.00 3.91 17.83
C THR A 262 -18.69 3.12 17.82
N ALA A 263 -18.07 2.94 16.65
CA ALA A 263 -16.79 2.26 16.52
C ALA A 263 -15.69 2.93 17.36
N LEU A 264 -15.64 4.27 17.38
CA LEU A 264 -14.68 5.01 18.21
C LEU A 264 -14.92 4.86 19.72
N LEU A 265 -16.14 4.62 20.16
CA LEU A 265 -16.43 4.33 21.56
C LEU A 265 -16.00 2.90 21.92
N ASP A 266 -16.23 1.94 21.04
CA ASP A 266 -15.89 0.53 21.24
C ASP A 266 -14.37 0.27 21.20
N THR A 267 -13.59 1.22 20.67
CA THR A 267 -12.12 1.18 20.66
C THR A 267 -11.49 1.92 21.85
N ARG A 268 -12.23 2.26 22.89
CA ARG A 268 -11.73 2.87 24.13
C ARG A 268 -11.64 1.82 25.24
#